data_0922e58c302d8b093651596eaa4523fe
#
_entry.id   0922e58c302d8b093651596eaa4523fe
#
_cell.length_a   1.000
_cell.length_b   1.000
_cell.length_c   1.000
_cell.angle_alpha   90.00
_cell.angle_beta   90.00
_cell.angle_gamma   90.00
#
_symmetry.space_group_name_H-M   'P 1'
#
loop_
_entity.id
_entity.type
_entity.pdbx_description
1 polymer ?
#
loop_
_entity_poly.entity_id
_entity_poly.type
_entity_poly.pdbx_seq_one_letter_code
_entity_poly.pdbx_strand_id
1 'polypeptide(L)'
;MIKLNNNKKTIKILLLILSLAMLTGCTKTLTGEDKKPVKYEETGKALTENVLCRPTDENVVNIYKENNVDIDKLPKCETFKPFSEYEGLWTTIFVKPLAWAIINIGLLLEKIGLGKGLANGFAIVISCLVIRLILYPLTRKTAMQSEKLKEVQPQLEKLEKKYKDKTSEEDQKRKAEEMMAIYSKNKINPLSSCLLSFIQIPLLFAFLEAINRTPVIFENKFLKLDMGTTISHGIMSNLWYAYIIFLLLILATSYFSFRKTLKDQTAMAKQMKGT
;
A
#
# COMPACT_ATOMS: atom_id res chain seq x y z
N MET A 1 -10.77 13.94 -34.33
CA MET A 1 -9.88 12.74 -34.19
C MET A 1 -8.80 13.05 -33.18
N ILE A 2 -9.02 12.74 -31.92
CA ILE A 2 -8.08 13.04 -30.82
C ILE A 2 -6.98 11.97 -30.84
N LYS A 3 -5.72 12.41 -30.79
CA LYS A 3 -4.47 11.63 -30.83
C LYS A 3 -4.42 10.51 -29.77
N LEU A 4 -5.15 9.43 -29.95
CA LEU A 4 -5.17 8.24 -29.08
C LEU A 4 -3.88 7.39 -29.19
N ASN A 5 -3.09 7.57 -30.23
CA ASN A 5 -1.90 6.75 -30.46
C ASN A 5 -0.69 7.13 -29.58
N ASN A 6 -0.58 8.39 -29.15
CA ASN A 6 0.50 8.84 -28.28
C ASN A 6 0.26 8.44 -26.81
N ASN A 7 -1.02 8.38 -26.37
CA ASN A 7 -1.36 7.99 -25.01
C ASN A 7 -1.06 6.50 -24.71
N LYS A 8 -1.21 5.61 -25.68
CA LYS A 8 -0.92 4.17 -25.46
C LYS A 8 0.57 3.91 -25.25
N LYS A 9 1.45 4.60 -25.98
CA LYS A 9 2.91 4.52 -25.78
C LYS A 9 3.29 5.13 -24.43
N THR A 10 2.75 6.29 -24.09
CA THR A 10 3.01 6.98 -22.81
C THR A 10 2.54 6.14 -21.62
N ILE A 11 1.36 5.51 -21.69
CA ILE A 11 0.85 4.61 -20.64
C ILE A 11 1.73 3.36 -20.50
N LYS A 12 2.15 2.76 -21.61
CA LYS A 12 3.07 1.60 -21.57
C LYS A 12 4.42 1.97 -20.96
N ILE A 13 4.97 3.12 -21.31
CA ILE A 13 6.22 3.63 -20.73
C ILE A 13 6.05 3.93 -19.25
N LEU A 14 4.94 4.56 -18.85
CA LEU A 14 4.64 4.84 -17.43
C LEU A 14 4.51 3.54 -16.63
N LEU A 15 3.82 2.53 -17.15
CA LEU A 15 3.71 1.21 -16.52
C LEU A 15 5.06 0.49 -16.45
N LEU A 16 5.88 0.60 -17.48
CA LEU A 16 7.22 0.03 -17.49
C LEU A 16 8.12 0.72 -16.45
N ILE A 17 8.12 2.04 -16.39
CA ILE A 17 8.86 2.82 -15.39
C ILE A 17 8.39 2.47 -13.97
N LEU A 18 7.09 2.37 -13.75
CA LEU A 18 6.51 2.00 -12.46
C LEU A 18 6.90 0.57 -12.06
N SER A 19 6.88 -0.39 -13.00
CA SER A 19 7.30 -1.76 -12.73
C SER A 19 8.79 -1.87 -12.45
N LEU A 20 9.62 -1.13 -13.18
CA LEU A 20 11.07 -1.05 -12.93
C LEU A 20 11.38 -0.37 -11.59
N ALA A 21 10.65 0.69 -11.23
CA ALA A 21 10.81 1.35 -9.95
C ALA A 21 10.44 0.43 -8.76
N MET A 22 9.44 -0.44 -8.94
CA MET A 22 9.09 -1.43 -7.92
C MET A 22 10.13 -2.54 -7.77
N LEU A 23 10.85 -2.90 -8.82
CA LEU A 23 11.92 -3.91 -8.75
C LEU A 23 13.14 -3.45 -7.95
N THR A 24 13.37 -2.14 -7.86
CA THR A 24 14.52 -1.55 -7.13
C THR A 24 14.25 -1.27 -5.65
N GLY A 25 13.02 -1.42 -5.19
CA GLY A 25 12.55 -1.03 -3.86
C GLY A 25 12.28 -2.17 -2.88
N CYS A 26 12.85 -3.35 -3.09
CA CYS A 26 12.64 -4.43 -2.13
C CYS A 26 13.44 -4.18 -0.84
N THR A 27 12.75 -4.23 0.30
CA THR A 27 13.40 -4.28 1.61
C THR A 27 14.38 -5.46 1.63
N LYS A 28 15.66 -5.16 1.79
CA LYS A 28 16.67 -6.21 1.92
C LYS A 28 16.57 -6.82 3.31
N THR A 29 16.23 -8.08 3.39
CA THR A 29 16.24 -8.82 4.65
C THR A 29 17.68 -9.06 5.08
N LEU A 30 18.01 -8.77 6.33
CA LEU A 30 19.29 -9.12 6.91
C LEU A 30 19.42 -10.64 6.97
N THR A 31 20.47 -11.17 6.38
CA THR A 31 20.74 -12.62 6.32
C THR A 31 22.03 -12.93 7.06
N GLY A 32 21.98 -13.94 7.92
CA GLY A 32 23.17 -14.45 8.60
C GLY A 32 24.09 -15.28 7.69
N GLU A 33 25.16 -15.81 8.24
CA GLU A 33 26.13 -16.66 7.54
C GLU A 33 25.49 -17.95 6.94
N ASP A 34 24.44 -18.43 7.58
CA ASP A 34 23.65 -19.59 7.13
C ASP A 34 22.63 -19.24 6.02
N LYS A 35 22.66 -18.02 5.50
CA LYS A 35 21.72 -17.46 4.50
C LYS A 35 20.24 -17.43 4.96
N LYS A 36 19.99 -17.59 6.26
CA LYS A 36 18.64 -17.45 6.79
C LYS A 36 18.37 -16.00 7.24
N PRO A 37 17.10 -15.56 7.23
CA PRO A 37 16.72 -14.25 7.76
C PRO A 37 17.09 -14.14 9.25
N VAL A 38 17.83 -13.11 9.60
CA VAL A 38 18.13 -12.76 10.99
C VAL A 38 16.86 -12.21 11.62
N LYS A 39 16.42 -12.78 12.72
CA LYS A 39 15.20 -12.40 13.41
C LYS A 39 15.53 -11.79 14.77
N TYR A 40 14.81 -10.74 15.13
CA TYR A 40 14.80 -10.24 16.48
C TYR A 40 13.93 -11.17 17.32
N GLU A 41 14.54 -11.87 18.28
CA GLU A 41 13.90 -12.97 19.03
C GLU A 41 12.68 -12.53 19.82
N GLU A 42 12.70 -11.32 20.41
CA GLU A 42 11.58 -10.81 21.20
C GLU A 42 10.28 -10.62 20.41
N THR A 43 10.38 -10.36 19.13
CA THR A 43 9.22 -10.03 18.27
C THR A 43 9.00 -11.00 17.11
N GLY A 44 9.98 -11.85 16.81
CA GLY A 44 9.99 -12.71 15.65
C GLY A 44 10.14 -11.96 14.32
N LYS A 45 10.44 -10.63 14.36
CA LYS A 45 10.61 -9.80 13.17
C LYS A 45 11.91 -10.13 12.44
N ALA A 46 11.81 -10.41 11.15
CA ALA A 46 12.99 -10.43 10.28
C ALA A 46 13.53 -9.00 10.14
N LEU A 47 14.79 -8.79 10.52
CA LEU A 47 15.44 -7.48 10.41
C LEU A 47 15.79 -7.15 8.96
N THR A 48 15.93 -5.88 8.67
CA THR A 48 16.30 -5.38 7.34
C THR A 48 17.73 -4.87 7.35
N GLU A 49 18.53 -5.22 6.34
CA GLU A 49 19.91 -4.75 6.21
C GLU A 49 19.98 -3.22 6.08
N ASN A 50 19.02 -2.64 5.35
CA ASN A 50 19.00 -1.24 4.95
C ASN A 50 18.06 -0.37 5.80
N VAL A 51 18.28 -0.32 7.11
CA VAL A 51 17.53 0.59 8.01
C VAL A 51 17.82 2.05 7.68
N LEU A 52 16.84 2.92 7.92
CA LEU A 52 16.90 4.34 7.53
C LEU A 52 17.57 5.25 8.57
N CYS A 53 17.56 4.83 9.84
CA CYS A 53 18.17 5.56 10.93
C CYS A 53 18.70 4.57 11.98
N ARG A 54 19.52 5.07 12.92
CA ARG A 54 20.18 4.22 13.90
C ARG A 54 19.21 3.62 14.89
N PRO A 55 19.25 2.28 15.09
CA PRO A 55 18.53 1.60 16.16
C PRO A 55 18.95 2.12 17.54
N THR A 56 18.02 2.05 18.51
CA THR A 56 18.26 2.48 19.89
C THR A 56 18.22 1.33 20.89
N ASP A 57 17.59 0.22 20.55
CA ASP A 57 17.58 -0.99 21.36
C ASP A 57 18.94 -1.70 21.30
N GLU A 58 19.55 -1.99 22.46
CA GLU A 58 20.89 -2.57 22.56
C GLU A 58 20.95 -3.97 21.89
N ASN A 59 19.91 -4.77 22.02
CA ASN A 59 19.86 -6.10 21.41
C ASN A 59 19.84 -5.98 19.88
N VAL A 60 19.03 -5.07 19.36
CA VAL A 60 18.96 -4.79 17.91
C VAL A 60 20.29 -4.25 17.38
N VAL A 61 20.92 -3.33 18.11
CA VAL A 61 22.25 -2.79 17.79
C VAL A 61 23.29 -3.91 17.72
N ASN A 62 23.33 -4.81 18.70
CA ASN A 62 24.27 -5.93 18.74
C ASN A 62 24.06 -6.88 17.55
N ILE A 63 22.79 -7.24 17.25
CA ILE A 63 22.48 -8.08 16.09
C ILE A 63 23.01 -7.47 14.79
N TYR A 64 22.84 -6.16 14.58
CA TYR A 64 23.37 -5.50 13.39
C TYR A 64 24.90 -5.53 13.31
N LYS A 65 25.59 -5.29 14.43
CA LYS A 65 27.04 -5.33 14.51
C LYS A 65 27.60 -6.74 14.27
N GLU A 66 26.99 -7.76 14.86
CA GLU A 66 27.37 -9.16 14.64
C GLU A 66 27.21 -9.59 13.18
N ASN A 67 26.26 -9.00 12.44
CA ASN A 67 26.06 -9.27 11.03
C ASN A 67 26.76 -8.26 10.10
N ASN A 68 27.77 -7.55 10.59
CA ASN A 68 28.62 -6.60 9.82
C ASN A 68 27.86 -5.45 9.16
N VAL A 69 26.72 -5.02 9.71
CA VAL A 69 26.00 -3.84 9.24
C VAL A 69 26.51 -2.60 9.97
N ASP A 70 27.06 -1.66 9.23
CA ASP A 70 27.61 -0.41 9.77
C ASP A 70 26.49 0.60 10.09
N ILE A 71 25.88 0.42 11.27
CA ILE A 71 24.81 1.30 11.77
C ILE A 71 25.33 2.61 12.36
N ASP A 72 26.65 2.72 12.61
CA ASP A 72 27.23 3.91 13.24
C ASP A 72 27.29 5.11 12.28
N LYS A 73 27.30 4.86 10.97
CA LYS A 73 27.16 5.88 9.93
C LYS A 73 25.76 6.42 9.75
N LEU A 74 24.74 5.71 10.25
CA LEU A 74 23.37 6.12 10.09
C LEU A 74 23.02 7.32 10.99
N PRO A 75 22.19 8.26 10.53
CA PRO A 75 21.70 9.36 11.34
C PRO A 75 20.83 8.84 12.50
N LYS A 76 20.75 9.57 13.59
CA LYS A 76 19.73 9.31 14.62
C LYS A 76 18.35 9.54 14.01
N CYS A 77 17.33 8.77 14.46
CA CYS A 77 15.98 8.89 13.88
C CYS A 77 15.40 10.31 14.06
N GLU A 78 15.72 11.00 15.16
CA GLU A 78 15.28 12.39 15.41
C GLU A 78 15.86 13.40 14.40
N THR A 79 17.04 13.11 13.84
CA THR A 79 17.72 13.99 12.87
C THR A 79 17.63 13.50 11.43
N PHE A 80 16.86 12.45 11.20
CA PHE A 80 16.68 11.86 9.87
C PHE A 80 16.08 12.87 8.87
N LYS A 81 16.71 12.96 7.70
CA LYS A 81 16.27 13.82 6.60
C LYS A 81 15.93 12.98 5.36
N PRO A 82 14.81 13.23 4.67
CA PRO A 82 14.35 12.37 3.58
C PRO A 82 15.22 12.40 2.33
N PHE A 83 15.99 13.46 2.13
CA PHE A 83 16.83 13.66 0.93
C PHE A 83 18.34 13.74 1.21
N SER A 84 18.81 13.18 2.34
CA SER A 84 20.21 13.26 2.75
C SER A 84 21.15 12.44 1.86
N GLU A 85 20.75 11.21 1.48
CA GLU A 85 21.54 10.30 0.65
C GLU A 85 20.63 9.65 -0.39
N TYR A 86 21.19 9.41 -1.58
CA TYR A 86 20.44 8.75 -2.66
C TYR A 86 20.55 7.22 -2.54
N GLU A 87 19.43 6.56 -2.36
CA GLU A 87 19.32 5.09 -2.28
C GLU A 87 18.43 4.52 -3.41
N GLY A 88 18.44 5.12 -4.57
CA GLY A 88 17.54 4.78 -5.66
C GLY A 88 16.26 5.63 -5.68
N LEU A 89 15.65 5.72 -6.85
CA LEU A 89 14.45 6.57 -7.07
C LEU A 89 13.29 6.20 -6.14
N TRP A 90 13.02 4.92 -5.98
CA TRP A 90 11.94 4.41 -5.15
C TRP A 90 12.10 4.83 -3.68
N THR A 91 13.23 4.48 -3.09
CA THR A 91 13.52 4.77 -1.69
C THR A 91 13.55 6.27 -1.42
N THR A 92 14.20 7.06 -2.29
CA THR A 92 14.38 8.49 -2.07
C THR A 92 13.09 9.28 -2.27
N ILE A 93 12.23 8.89 -3.24
CA ILE A 93 11.02 9.67 -3.56
C ILE A 93 9.83 9.24 -2.72
N PHE A 94 9.72 7.96 -2.37
CA PHE A 94 8.54 7.43 -1.67
C PHE A 94 8.84 7.00 -0.24
N VAL A 95 9.82 6.14 -0.03
CA VAL A 95 10.05 5.51 1.28
C VAL A 95 10.58 6.51 2.32
N LYS A 96 11.64 7.24 1.99
CA LYS A 96 12.25 8.21 2.92
C LYS A 96 11.33 9.36 3.32
N PRO A 97 10.56 10.00 2.42
CA PRO A 97 9.59 11.02 2.81
C PRO A 97 8.48 10.48 3.73
N LEU A 98 8.02 9.25 3.49
CA LEU A 98 7.02 8.60 4.34
C LEU A 98 7.59 8.28 5.72
N ALA A 99 8.79 7.72 5.80
CA ALA A 99 9.49 7.46 7.06
C ALA A 99 9.72 8.75 7.84
N TRP A 100 10.19 9.80 7.17
CA TRP A 100 10.38 11.12 7.76
C TRP A 100 9.08 11.69 8.33
N ALA A 101 7.97 11.60 7.59
CA ALA A 101 6.67 12.05 8.07
C ALA A 101 6.23 11.30 9.32
N ILE A 102 6.36 9.96 9.34
CA ILE A 102 6.00 9.12 10.50
C ILE A 102 6.86 9.51 11.71
N ILE A 103 8.18 9.61 11.54
CA ILE A 103 9.11 9.97 12.62
C ILE A 103 8.76 11.36 13.20
N ASN A 104 8.56 12.37 12.34
CA ASN A 104 8.28 13.73 12.82
C ASN A 104 6.91 13.86 13.49
N ILE A 105 5.89 13.14 13.01
CA ILE A 105 4.59 13.07 13.70
C ILE A 105 4.76 12.39 15.06
N GLY A 106 5.54 11.30 15.15
CA GLY A 106 5.87 10.66 16.42
C GLY A 106 6.54 11.60 17.40
N LEU A 107 7.60 12.29 16.98
CA LEU A 107 8.32 13.28 17.78
C LEU A 107 7.40 14.44 18.24
N LEU A 108 6.48 14.89 17.38
CA LEU A 108 5.50 15.92 17.73
C LEU A 108 4.56 15.42 18.83
N LEU A 109 4.07 14.18 18.72
CA LEU A 109 3.20 13.56 19.72
C LEU A 109 3.93 13.32 21.04
N GLU A 110 5.21 12.97 21.02
CA GLU A 110 6.04 12.88 22.23
C GLU A 110 6.18 14.24 22.93
N LYS A 111 6.38 15.33 22.17
CA LYS A 111 6.49 16.69 22.74
C LYS A 111 5.21 17.16 23.42
N ILE A 112 4.04 16.68 23.01
CA ILE A 112 2.77 17.01 23.68
C ILE A 112 2.43 16.06 24.82
N GLY A 113 3.38 15.18 25.23
CA GLY A 113 3.28 14.36 26.44
C GLY A 113 2.85 12.91 26.22
N LEU A 114 2.74 12.42 24.98
CA LEU A 114 2.51 10.99 24.75
C LEU A 114 3.81 10.21 24.98
N GLY A 115 3.71 9.06 25.62
CA GLY A 115 4.85 8.14 25.72
C GLY A 115 5.28 7.61 24.35
N LYS A 116 6.58 7.35 24.15
CA LYS A 116 7.18 6.96 22.85
C LYS A 116 6.39 5.90 22.08
N GLY A 117 5.97 4.83 22.73
CA GLY A 117 5.22 3.76 22.08
C GLY A 117 3.85 4.20 21.55
N LEU A 118 3.09 4.97 22.34
CA LEU A 118 1.81 5.53 21.90
C LEU A 118 2.01 6.57 20.79
N ALA A 119 3.01 7.43 20.92
CA ALA A 119 3.34 8.43 19.93
C ALA A 119 3.64 7.80 18.56
N ASN A 120 4.48 6.77 18.51
CA ASN A 120 4.85 6.08 17.29
C ASN A 120 3.69 5.28 16.69
N GLY A 121 2.86 4.63 17.50
CA GLY A 121 1.66 3.95 17.01
C GLY A 121 0.65 4.91 16.40
N PHE A 122 0.35 6.03 17.08
CA PHE A 122 -0.52 7.06 16.51
C PHE A 122 0.10 7.78 15.32
N ALA A 123 1.43 7.92 15.26
CA ALA A 123 2.11 8.49 14.11
C ALA A 123 1.83 7.69 12.82
N ILE A 124 1.80 6.35 12.89
CA ILE A 124 1.43 5.50 11.77
C ILE A 124 -0.01 5.79 11.34
N VAL A 125 -0.96 5.81 12.29
CA VAL A 125 -2.38 6.06 12.00
C VAL A 125 -2.58 7.44 11.38
N ILE A 126 -2.00 8.48 11.98
CA ILE A 126 -2.11 9.86 11.49
C ILE A 126 -1.48 9.99 10.10
N SER A 127 -0.31 9.37 9.88
CA SER A 127 0.33 9.36 8.55
C SER A 127 -0.57 8.72 7.49
N CYS A 128 -1.23 7.61 7.80
CA CYS A 128 -2.21 6.99 6.91
C CYS A 128 -3.39 7.94 6.61
N LEU A 129 -3.90 8.65 7.61
CA LEU A 129 -5.00 9.60 7.43
C LEU A 129 -4.57 10.80 6.59
N VAL A 130 -3.38 11.34 6.82
CA VAL A 130 -2.82 12.46 6.03
C VAL A 130 -2.66 12.05 4.57
N ILE A 131 -2.10 10.87 4.29
CA ILE A 131 -1.97 10.35 2.92
C ILE A 131 -3.35 10.21 2.26
N ARG A 132 -4.35 9.67 2.97
CA ARG A 132 -5.73 9.56 2.46
C ARG A 132 -6.35 10.92 2.19
N LEU A 133 -6.09 11.91 3.04
CA LEU A 133 -6.57 13.28 2.86
C LEU A 133 -5.94 13.93 1.61
N ILE A 134 -4.64 13.76 1.41
CA ILE A 134 -3.93 14.24 0.21
C ILE A 134 -4.50 13.59 -1.05
N LEU A 135 -4.81 12.28 -1.01
CA LEU A 135 -5.37 11.55 -2.13
C LEU A 135 -6.89 11.74 -2.29
N TYR A 136 -7.56 12.39 -1.34
CA TYR A 136 -9.02 12.56 -1.34
C TYR A 136 -9.58 13.18 -2.64
N PRO A 137 -9.02 14.26 -3.21
CA PRO A 137 -9.56 14.84 -4.45
C PRO A 137 -9.48 13.84 -5.63
N LEU A 138 -8.46 12.98 -5.65
CA LEU A 138 -8.32 11.95 -6.67
C LEU A 138 -9.33 10.82 -6.45
N THR A 139 -9.46 10.32 -5.21
CA THR A 139 -10.41 9.26 -4.85
C THR A 139 -11.86 9.68 -5.07
N ARG A 140 -12.20 10.93 -4.78
CA ARG A 140 -13.53 11.50 -5.06
C ARG A 140 -13.85 11.48 -6.57
N LYS A 141 -12.90 11.90 -7.42
CA LYS A 141 -13.10 11.88 -8.87
C LYS A 141 -13.32 10.45 -9.40
N THR A 142 -12.57 9.48 -8.90
CA THR A 142 -12.73 8.07 -9.31
C THR A 142 -14.04 7.47 -8.80
N ALA A 143 -14.47 7.82 -7.58
CA ALA A 143 -15.76 7.39 -7.04
C ALA A 143 -16.93 7.90 -7.90
N MET A 144 -16.93 9.18 -8.29
CA MET A 144 -17.93 9.75 -9.20
C MET A 144 -17.95 9.05 -10.58
N GLN A 145 -16.78 8.66 -11.11
CA GLN A 145 -16.72 7.90 -12.36
C GLN A 145 -17.28 6.48 -12.19
N SER A 146 -17.05 5.85 -11.04
CA SER A 146 -17.62 4.53 -10.72
C SER A 146 -19.14 4.56 -10.59
N GLU A 147 -19.72 5.64 -10.05
CA GLU A 147 -21.17 5.84 -10.01
C GLU A 147 -21.76 5.96 -11.41
N LYS A 148 -21.17 6.81 -12.27
CA LYS A 148 -21.59 6.93 -13.67
C LYS A 148 -21.48 5.61 -14.43
N LEU A 149 -20.45 4.79 -14.13
CA LEU A 149 -20.32 3.46 -14.72
C LEU A 149 -21.48 2.55 -14.36
N LYS A 150 -22.00 2.63 -13.11
CA LYS A 150 -23.19 1.88 -12.68
C LYS A 150 -24.46 2.34 -13.42
N GLU A 151 -24.59 3.63 -13.71
CA GLU A 151 -25.76 4.17 -14.46
C GLU A 151 -25.82 3.65 -15.90
N VAL A 152 -24.68 3.47 -16.55
CA VAL A 152 -24.63 2.96 -17.94
C VAL A 152 -24.56 1.45 -18.05
N GLN A 153 -24.47 0.76 -16.92
CA GLN A 153 -24.38 -0.70 -16.88
C GLN A 153 -25.51 -1.42 -17.63
N PRO A 154 -26.80 -1.02 -17.56
CA PRO A 154 -27.86 -1.64 -18.37
C PRO A 154 -27.63 -1.53 -19.88
N GLN A 155 -26.96 -0.45 -20.33
CA GLN A 155 -26.60 -0.28 -21.75
C GLN A 155 -25.48 -1.24 -22.14
N LEU A 156 -24.47 -1.43 -21.26
CA LEU A 156 -23.39 -2.39 -21.47
C LEU A 156 -23.91 -3.84 -21.49
N GLU A 157 -24.84 -4.18 -20.63
CA GLU A 157 -25.48 -5.51 -20.60
C GLU A 157 -26.24 -5.79 -21.91
N LYS A 158 -26.98 -4.81 -22.44
CA LYS A 158 -27.64 -4.95 -23.74
C LYS A 158 -26.62 -5.16 -24.85
N LEU A 159 -25.50 -4.47 -24.80
CA LEU A 159 -24.40 -4.63 -25.76
C LEU A 159 -23.78 -6.03 -25.67
N GLU A 160 -23.53 -6.52 -24.45
CA GLU A 160 -23.01 -7.88 -24.25
C GLU A 160 -23.96 -8.96 -24.78
N LYS A 161 -25.27 -8.82 -24.53
CA LYS A 161 -26.28 -9.72 -25.11
C LYS A 161 -26.29 -9.69 -26.63
N LYS A 162 -26.17 -8.51 -27.25
CA LYS A 162 -26.12 -8.34 -28.70
C LYS A 162 -24.95 -9.09 -29.35
N TYR A 163 -23.84 -9.23 -28.62
CA TYR A 163 -22.59 -9.85 -29.12
C TYR A 163 -22.28 -11.20 -28.48
N LYS A 164 -23.23 -11.79 -27.71
CA LYS A 164 -23.00 -13.03 -26.94
C LYS A 164 -22.53 -14.20 -27.81
N ASP A 165 -23.17 -14.35 -28.96
CA ASP A 165 -22.93 -15.49 -29.88
C ASP A 165 -22.02 -15.11 -31.07
N LYS A 166 -21.45 -13.89 -31.05
CA LYS A 166 -20.60 -13.36 -32.11
C LYS A 166 -19.13 -13.39 -31.67
N THR A 167 -18.37 -14.34 -32.21
CA THR A 167 -16.98 -14.59 -31.83
C THR A 167 -15.95 -14.16 -32.84
N SER A 168 -16.39 -13.63 -34.01
CA SER A 168 -15.45 -13.18 -35.05
C SER A 168 -14.60 -11.99 -34.59
N GLU A 169 -13.40 -11.86 -35.10
CA GLU A 169 -12.50 -10.74 -34.75
C GLU A 169 -13.13 -9.38 -35.08
N GLU A 170 -13.91 -9.33 -36.17
CA GLU A 170 -14.63 -8.14 -36.58
C GLU A 170 -15.76 -7.78 -35.62
N ASP A 171 -16.51 -8.77 -35.11
CA ASP A 171 -17.56 -8.56 -34.12
C ASP A 171 -16.98 -8.08 -32.78
N GLN A 172 -15.82 -8.60 -32.36
CA GLN A 172 -15.15 -8.13 -31.16
C GLN A 172 -14.66 -6.68 -31.29
N LYS A 173 -14.19 -6.27 -32.49
CA LYS A 173 -13.85 -4.86 -32.76
C LYS A 173 -15.08 -3.97 -32.69
N ARG A 174 -16.18 -4.35 -33.33
CA ARG A 174 -17.46 -3.60 -33.30
C ARG A 174 -18.00 -3.49 -31.87
N LYS A 175 -17.96 -4.57 -31.09
CA LYS A 175 -18.34 -4.56 -29.67
C LYS A 175 -17.51 -3.55 -28.88
N ALA A 176 -16.19 -3.52 -29.08
CA ALA A 176 -15.29 -2.59 -28.40
C ALA A 176 -15.57 -1.12 -28.80
N GLU A 177 -15.87 -0.87 -30.10
CA GLU A 177 -16.22 0.46 -30.57
C GLU A 177 -17.55 0.96 -30.00
N GLU A 178 -18.60 0.12 -30.00
CA GLU A 178 -19.91 0.47 -29.41
C GLU A 178 -19.77 0.69 -27.89
N MET A 179 -18.95 -0.11 -27.19
CA MET A 179 -18.66 0.08 -25.76
C MET A 179 -17.97 1.42 -25.50
N MET A 180 -16.97 1.77 -26.32
CA MET A 180 -16.28 3.06 -26.22
C MET A 180 -17.21 4.23 -26.54
N ALA A 181 -18.16 4.05 -27.47
CA ALA A 181 -19.17 5.04 -27.78
C ALA A 181 -20.11 5.30 -26.59
N ILE A 182 -20.55 4.24 -25.89
CA ILE A 182 -21.35 4.36 -24.64
C ILE A 182 -20.57 5.14 -23.59
N TYR A 183 -19.31 4.81 -23.36
CA TYR A 183 -18.47 5.53 -22.38
C TYR A 183 -18.27 6.99 -22.75
N SER A 184 -17.98 7.26 -24.02
CA SER A 184 -17.77 8.63 -24.52
C SER A 184 -19.04 9.48 -24.41
N LYS A 185 -20.20 8.93 -24.80
CA LYS A 185 -21.50 9.62 -24.70
C LYS A 185 -21.82 10.03 -23.25
N ASN A 186 -21.48 9.20 -22.28
CA ASN A 186 -21.76 9.43 -20.87
C ASN A 186 -20.59 10.12 -20.13
N LYS A 187 -19.56 10.57 -20.86
CA LYS A 187 -18.35 11.21 -20.29
C LYS A 187 -17.69 10.36 -19.21
N ILE A 188 -17.66 9.03 -19.42
CA ILE A 188 -17.04 8.06 -18.52
C ILE A 188 -15.63 7.73 -19.03
N ASN A 189 -14.67 7.81 -18.13
CA ASN A 189 -13.33 7.28 -18.40
C ASN A 189 -13.15 5.94 -17.68
N PRO A 190 -13.19 4.80 -18.37
CA PRO A 190 -13.08 3.49 -17.73
C PRO A 190 -11.72 3.26 -17.06
N LEU A 191 -10.68 3.98 -17.48
CA LEU A 191 -9.34 3.89 -16.90
C LEU A 191 -9.21 4.61 -15.56
N SER A 192 -10.15 5.50 -15.20
CA SER A 192 -10.05 6.29 -13.97
C SER A 192 -10.16 5.42 -12.71
N SER A 193 -10.98 4.37 -12.73
CA SER A 193 -11.11 3.43 -11.62
C SER A 193 -9.85 2.59 -11.40
N CYS A 194 -9.21 2.16 -12.49
CA CYS A 194 -7.95 1.42 -12.42
C CYS A 194 -6.79 2.32 -11.94
N LEU A 195 -6.79 3.60 -12.31
CA LEU A 195 -5.72 4.54 -11.97
C LEU A 195 -5.53 4.65 -10.45
N LEU A 196 -6.63 4.65 -9.68
CA LEU A 196 -6.56 4.70 -8.23
C LEU A 196 -5.83 3.48 -7.66
N SER A 197 -6.15 2.28 -8.15
CA SER A 197 -5.47 1.05 -7.72
C SER A 197 -3.99 1.05 -8.07
N PHE A 198 -3.62 1.57 -9.24
CA PHE A 198 -2.22 1.71 -9.66
C PHE A 198 -1.41 2.68 -8.80
N ILE A 199 -2.04 3.69 -8.21
CA ILE A 199 -1.40 4.60 -7.27
C ILE A 199 -1.38 4.02 -5.86
N GLN A 200 -2.45 3.35 -5.44
CA GLN A 200 -2.61 2.83 -4.09
C GLN A 200 -1.64 1.68 -3.78
N ILE A 201 -1.40 0.77 -4.74
CA ILE A 201 -0.52 -0.39 -4.53
C ILE A 201 0.94 0.04 -4.27
N PRO A 202 1.58 0.85 -5.14
CA PRO A 202 2.93 1.35 -4.87
C PRO A 202 3.03 2.10 -3.54
N LEU A 203 2.04 2.93 -3.23
CA LEU A 203 2.02 3.70 -1.99
C LEU A 203 1.94 2.80 -0.76
N LEU A 204 1.16 1.71 -0.83
CA LEU A 204 1.09 0.71 0.23
C LEU A 204 2.46 0.06 0.47
N PHE A 205 3.14 -0.38 -0.60
CA PHE A 205 4.47 -0.98 -0.48
C PHE A 205 5.51 0.01 0.07
N ALA A 206 5.49 1.26 -0.39
CA ALA A 206 6.38 2.28 0.12
C ALA A 206 6.15 2.56 1.62
N PHE A 207 4.89 2.57 2.05
CA PHE A 207 4.52 2.77 3.45
C PHE A 207 4.94 1.58 4.33
N LEU A 208 4.71 0.34 3.87
CA LEU A 208 5.18 -0.86 4.54
C LEU A 208 6.71 -0.90 4.65
N GLU A 209 7.41 -0.54 3.57
CA GLU A 209 8.86 -0.47 3.57
C GLU A 209 9.37 0.61 4.54
N ALA A 210 8.75 1.79 4.56
CA ALA A 210 9.08 2.86 5.49
C ALA A 210 8.95 2.41 6.95
N ILE A 211 7.86 1.73 7.32
CA ILE A 211 7.65 1.18 8.65
C ILE A 211 8.71 0.12 8.98
N ASN A 212 8.97 -0.81 8.06
CA ASN A 212 9.89 -1.91 8.30
C ASN A 212 11.35 -1.48 8.43
N ARG A 213 11.72 -0.37 7.77
CA ARG A 213 13.09 0.17 7.78
C ARG A 213 13.32 1.25 8.84
N THR A 214 12.31 1.58 9.66
CA THR A 214 12.41 2.61 10.69
C THR A 214 12.46 1.98 12.09
N PRO A 215 13.65 1.90 12.73
CA PRO A 215 13.83 1.22 14.01
C PRO A 215 12.94 1.76 15.12
N VAL A 216 12.80 3.09 15.23
CA VAL A 216 11.97 3.71 16.26
C VAL A 216 10.50 3.23 16.26
N ILE A 217 10.04 2.62 15.18
CA ILE A 217 8.70 2.04 15.12
C ILE A 217 8.71 0.62 15.69
N PHE A 218 9.56 -0.26 15.15
CA PHE A 218 9.50 -1.68 15.51
C PHE A 218 10.19 -2.03 16.84
N GLU A 219 10.98 -1.12 17.41
CA GLU A 219 11.55 -1.24 18.76
C GLU A 219 10.57 -0.83 19.88
N ASN A 220 9.43 -0.24 19.55
CA ASN A 220 8.50 0.29 20.53
C ASN A 220 7.22 -0.55 20.67
N LYS A 221 6.51 -0.37 21.80
CA LYS A 221 5.26 -1.06 22.11
C LYS A 221 4.09 -0.07 22.05
N PHE A 222 3.09 -0.41 21.26
CA PHE A 222 1.82 0.31 21.24
C PHE A 222 0.78 -0.44 22.07
N LEU A 223 0.21 0.19 23.10
CA LEU A 223 -0.75 -0.43 24.01
C LEU A 223 -0.23 -1.76 24.61
N LYS A 224 1.06 -1.81 24.97
CA LYS A 224 1.78 -3.01 25.42
C LYS A 224 2.03 -4.09 24.37
N LEU A 225 1.63 -3.88 23.12
CA LEU A 225 1.89 -4.79 22.01
C LEU A 225 3.13 -4.34 21.24
N ASP A 226 4.02 -5.26 20.96
CA ASP A 226 5.23 -4.99 20.19
C ASP A 226 4.87 -4.70 18.72
N MET A 227 5.17 -3.48 18.25
CA MET A 227 4.79 -3.05 16.88
C MET A 227 5.56 -3.79 15.78
N GLY A 228 6.70 -4.37 16.10
CA GLY A 228 7.48 -5.21 15.21
C GLY A 228 7.06 -6.68 15.15
N THR A 229 6.14 -7.11 16.01
CA THR A 229 5.79 -8.52 16.17
C THR A 229 5.09 -9.11 14.95
N THR A 230 5.48 -10.33 14.58
CA THR A 230 4.75 -11.15 13.62
C THR A 230 3.50 -11.74 14.27
N ILE A 231 2.44 -11.99 13.47
CA ILE A 231 1.18 -12.56 13.99
C ILE A 231 1.42 -13.89 14.68
N SER A 232 2.26 -14.76 14.11
CA SER A 232 2.59 -16.07 14.69
C SER A 232 3.28 -15.94 16.06
N HIS A 233 4.20 -15.00 16.20
CA HIS A 233 4.89 -14.75 17.47
C HIS A 233 3.95 -14.09 18.49
N GLY A 234 3.14 -13.14 18.06
CA GLY A 234 2.17 -12.45 18.90
C GLY A 234 1.12 -13.38 19.51
N ILE A 235 0.63 -14.38 18.76
CA ILE A 235 -0.31 -15.39 19.27
C ILE A 235 0.35 -16.32 20.30
N MET A 236 1.66 -16.50 20.28
CA MET A 236 2.40 -17.26 21.26
C MET A 236 2.78 -16.46 22.52
N SER A 237 2.56 -15.15 22.52
CA SER A 237 2.87 -14.25 23.62
C SER A 237 1.79 -14.27 24.72
N ASN A 238 2.13 -13.74 25.90
CA ASN A 238 1.17 -13.60 27.01
C ASN A 238 -0.04 -12.72 26.68
N LEU A 239 0.05 -11.89 25.63
CA LEU A 239 -1.03 -11.00 25.15
C LEU A 239 -1.72 -11.52 23.88
N TRP A 240 -1.70 -12.83 23.65
CA TRP A 240 -2.26 -13.49 22.46
C TRP A 240 -3.69 -13.03 22.12
N TYR A 241 -4.52 -12.81 23.13
CA TYR A 241 -5.91 -12.36 22.97
C TYR A 241 -6.00 -10.99 22.28
N ALA A 242 -5.08 -10.07 22.55
CA ALA A 242 -5.08 -8.76 21.93
C ALA A 242 -4.75 -8.86 20.43
N TYR A 243 -3.79 -9.72 20.05
CA TYR A 243 -3.48 -9.96 18.62
C TYR A 243 -4.65 -10.62 17.90
N ILE A 244 -5.37 -11.54 18.55
CA ILE A 244 -6.59 -12.14 17.96
C ILE A 244 -7.69 -11.08 17.82
N ILE A 245 -7.91 -10.20 18.80
CA ILE A 245 -8.88 -9.11 18.70
C ILE A 245 -8.55 -8.20 17.50
N PHE A 246 -7.29 -7.81 17.32
CA PHE A 246 -6.86 -7.04 16.15
C PHE A 246 -7.12 -7.78 14.84
N LEU A 247 -6.81 -9.07 14.78
CA LEU A 247 -7.07 -9.89 13.60
C LEU A 247 -8.58 -9.93 13.28
N LEU A 248 -9.42 -10.16 14.26
CA LEU A 248 -10.88 -10.17 14.10
C LEU A 248 -11.41 -8.81 13.65
N LEU A 249 -10.86 -7.72 14.19
CA LEU A 249 -11.23 -6.36 13.79
C LEU A 249 -10.85 -6.07 12.34
N ILE A 250 -9.67 -6.51 11.90
CA ILE A 250 -9.26 -6.41 10.49
C ILE A 250 -10.19 -7.23 9.59
N LEU A 251 -10.52 -8.46 9.98
CA LEU A 251 -11.43 -9.32 9.22
C LEU A 251 -12.83 -8.71 9.15
N ALA A 252 -13.37 -8.18 10.26
CA ALA A 252 -14.66 -7.53 10.31
C ALA A 252 -14.70 -6.29 9.43
N THR A 253 -13.74 -5.38 9.56
CA THR A 253 -13.67 -4.16 8.74
C THR A 253 -13.51 -4.47 7.26
N SER A 254 -12.69 -5.46 6.92
CA SER A 254 -12.54 -5.94 5.54
C SER A 254 -13.84 -6.52 5.01
N TYR A 255 -14.51 -7.39 5.78
CA TYR A 255 -15.79 -7.96 5.41
C TYR A 255 -16.86 -6.89 5.13
N PHE A 256 -17.01 -5.91 6.04
CA PHE A 256 -17.97 -4.81 5.85
C PHE A 256 -17.62 -3.93 4.65
N SER A 257 -16.33 -3.66 4.41
CA SER A 257 -15.87 -2.89 3.26
C SER A 257 -16.15 -3.59 1.94
N PHE A 258 -15.92 -4.90 1.86
CA PHE A 258 -16.16 -5.69 0.65
C PHE A 258 -17.63 -6.12 0.46
N ARG A 259 -18.41 -6.23 1.53
CA ARG A 259 -19.81 -6.67 1.46
C ARG A 259 -20.65 -5.85 0.49
N LYS A 260 -20.49 -4.53 0.48
CA LYS A 260 -21.20 -3.64 -0.43
C LYS A 260 -20.78 -3.90 -1.89
N THR A 261 -19.52 -4.01 -2.14
CA THR A 261 -18.95 -4.29 -3.48
C THR A 261 -19.40 -5.67 -3.98
N LEU A 262 -19.39 -6.70 -3.12
CA LEU A 262 -19.85 -8.05 -3.46
C LEU A 262 -21.36 -8.10 -3.72
N LYS A 263 -22.18 -7.36 -2.97
CA LYS A 263 -23.61 -7.25 -3.24
C LYS A 263 -23.90 -6.64 -4.60
N ASP A 264 -23.19 -5.57 -4.95
CA ASP A 264 -23.33 -4.93 -6.24
C ASP A 264 -22.94 -5.90 -7.37
N GLN A 265 -21.83 -6.63 -7.23
CA GLN A 265 -21.35 -7.63 -8.20
C GLN A 265 -22.29 -8.85 -8.30
N THR A 266 -22.83 -9.34 -7.18
CA THR A 266 -23.78 -10.47 -7.18
C THR A 266 -25.14 -10.08 -7.76
N ALA A 267 -25.60 -8.86 -7.55
CA ALA A 267 -26.80 -8.35 -8.19
C ALA A 267 -26.63 -8.31 -9.72
N MET A 268 -25.43 -7.84 -10.18
CA MET A 268 -25.06 -7.87 -11.59
C MET A 268 -25.01 -9.29 -12.18
N ALA A 269 -24.35 -10.21 -11.47
CA ALA A 269 -24.22 -11.61 -11.91
C ALA A 269 -25.57 -12.35 -11.92
N LYS A 270 -26.50 -12.02 -11.01
CA LYS A 270 -27.85 -12.57 -11.01
C LYS A 270 -28.69 -12.04 -12.17
N GLN A 271 -28.56 -10.78 -12.54
CA GLN A 271 -29.22 -10.21 -13.71
C GLN A 271 -28.71 -10.86 -15.00
N MET A 272 -27.41 -11.17 -15.10
CA MET A 272 -26.84 -11.89 -16.25
C MET A 272 -27.27 -13.36 -16.32
N LYS A 273 -27.60 -14.04 -15.19
CA LYS A 273 -28.06 -15.43 -15.17
C LYS A 273 -29.59 -15.58 -15.28
N GLY A 274 -30.35 -14.55 -14.97
CA GLY A 274 -31.81 -14.55 -14.97
C GLY A 274 -32.48 -14.20 -16.30
N THR A 275 -31.71 -14.27 -17.37
CA THR A 275 -32.16 -14.17 -18.79
C THR A 275 -31.48 -15.26 -19.58
#